data_99a63c9a9ae28141e6be7481e7901377
#
_entry.id   99a63c9a9ae28141e6be7481e7901377
#
_cell.length_a   1.000
_cell.length_b   1.000
_cell.length_c   1.000
_cell.angle_alpha   90.00
_cell.angle_beta   90.00
_cell.angle_gamma   90.00
#
_symmetry.space_group_name_H-M   'P 1'
#
loop_
_entity.id
_entity.type
_entity.pdbx_description
1 polymer ?
#
loop_
_entity_poly.entity_id
_entity_poly.type
_entity_poly.pdbx_seq_one_letter_code
_entity_poly.pdbx_strand_id
1 'polypeptide(L)'
;MERFFGFDLGDAESAVSVLPKSGAKSPEVLTVRDAKSFITAYARLMSGELLIGEAACYSADAIERKIRFKSRFLTDPQSEKDIRSFAAGVLGQLYQDGNLIQNEDCCFYIGCPAGWDRNTRERYRFLFGKTGYPPVKVISESRAALVSACQSKHLQVGYDILSHPVLVVDIGSSTTDFAYIAGGKEVEIRSGGEVFLGGGIMDELLLEESIRLSDDPVGVRRALEESPPWRSYCGCMSAAQSTSTTRLY
;
A
#
# COMPACT_ATOMS: atom_id res chain seq x y z
N MET A 1 -8.82 -22.31 16.58
CA MET A 1 -9.18 -20.90 16.84
C MET A 1 -8.53 -20.07 15.76
N GLU A 2 -9.32 -19.32 15.06
CA GLU A 2 -8.91 -18.53 13.90
C GLU A 2 -8.18 -17.24 14.31
N ARG A 3 -7.03 -16.92 13.70
CA ARG A 3 -6.35 -15.61 13.80
C ARG A 3 -6.72 -14.77 12.60
N PHE A 4 -6.87 -13.46 12.82
CA PHE A 4 -7.17 -12.52 11.75
C PHE A 4 -5.99 -11.58 11.54
N PHE A 5 -5.50 -11.53 10.31
CA PHE A 5 -4.45 -10.61 9.90
C PHE A 5 -5.04 -9.46 9.11
N GLY A 6 -4.61 -8.25 9.36
CA GLY A 6 -4.86 -7.09 8.52
C GLY A 6 -3.58 -6.79 7.72
N PHE A 7 -3.70 -6.66 6.40
CA PHE A 7 -2.60 -6.24 5.55
C PHE A 7 -2.99 -4.94 4.85
N ASP A 8 -2.38 -3.86 5.27
CA ASP A 8 -2.42 -2.58 4.59
C ASP A 8 -1.28 -2.56 3.57
N LEU A 9 -1.63 -2.68 2.30
CA LEU A 9 -0.71 -2.57 1.18
C LEU A 9 -0.90 -1.19 0.56
N GLY A 10 -0.14 -0.21 1.01
CA GLY A 10 -0.08 1.12 0.41
C GLY A 10 0.89 1.18 -0.77
N ASP A 11 0.95 2.29 -1.47
CA ASP A 11 1.89 2.47 -2.60
C ASP A 11 3.29 2.90 -2.14
N ALA A 12 3.40 3.64 -1.03
CA ALA A 12 4.69 4.00 -0.44
C ALA A 12 5.08 3.05 0.70
N GLU A 13 4.15 2.78 1.60
CA GLU A 13 4.38 1.97 2.80
C GLU A 13 3.31 0.91 2.96
N SER A 14 3.71 -0.18 3.61
CA SER A 14 2.84 -1.30 3.97
C SER A 14 3.00 -1.66 5.42
N ALA A 15 1.94 -2.20 6.01
CA ALA A 15 1.95 -2.72 7.38
C ALA A 15 1.09 -3.97 7.50
N VAL A 16 1.47 -4.84 8.43
CA VAL A 16 0.69 -6.03 8.76
C VAL A 16 0.31 -5.99 10.24
N SER A 17 -0.92 -6.29 10.54
CA SER A 17 -1.43 -6.40 11.91
C SER A 17 -2.05 -7.76 12.15
N VAL A 18 -2.15 -8.15 13.41
CA VAL A 18 -2.85 -9.36 13.83
C VAL A 18 -3.81 -9.06 14.97
N LEU A 19 -4.99 -9.67 14.91
CA LEU A 19 -5.89 -9.74 16.03
C LEU A 19 -5.61 -11.05 16.76
N PRO A 20 -5.07 -10.99 18.01
CA PRO A 20 -4.74 -12.20 18.78
C PRO A 20 -5.97 -13.02 19.11
N LYS A 21 -5.79 -14.34 19.20
CA LYS A 21 -6.84 -15.33 19.49
C LYS A 21 -7.55 -15.18 20.83
N SER A 22 -6.91 -14.65 21.82
CA SER A 22 -7.39 -14.67 23.20
C SER A 22 -7.78 -13.27 23.68
N GLY A 23 -9.05 -12.88 23.46
CA GLY A 23 -9.66 -11.76 24.19
C GLY A 23 -9.02 -10.39 24.07
N ALA A 24 -8.01 -10.22 23.23
CA ALA A 24 -7.43 -8.92 22.94
C ALA A 24 -8.47 -8.04 22.26
N LYS A 25 -8.66 -6.86 22.83
CA LYS A 25 -9.69 -5.91 22.37
C LYS A 25 -9.26 -5.09 21.16
N SER A 26 -7.97 -5.16 20.77
CA SER A 26 -7.41 -4.38 19.66
C SER A 26 -6.35 -5.20 18.91
N PRO A 27 -6.25 -5.01 17.58
CA PRO A 27 -5.17 -5.61 16.79
C PRO A 27 -3.81 -5.01 17.17
N GLU A 28 -2.76 -5.82 16.96
CA GLU A 28 -1.37 -5.42 17.13
C GLU A 28 -0.69 -5.30 15.78
N VAL A 29 0.06 -4.22 15.54
CA VAL A 29 0.90 -4.09 14.35
C VAL A 29 2.14 -4.94 14.53
N LEU A 30 2.35 -5.85 13.60
CA LEU A 30 3.49 -6.76 13.61
C LEU A 30 4.78 -6.05 13.18
N THR A 31 5.88 -6.49 13.73
CA THR A 31 7.20 -6.19 13.17
C THR A 31 7.47 -7.20 12.07
N VAL A 32 7.61 -6.70 10.84
CA VAL A 32 7.98 -7.49 9.66
C VAL A 32 9.42 -7.15 9.33
N ARG A 33 10.30 -8.13 9.42
CA ARG A 33 11.74 -7.98 9.42
C ARG A 33 12.19 -7.14 10.62
N ASP A 34 12.27 -5.82 10.51
CA ASP A 34 12.76 -4.96 11.59
C ASP A 34 11.85 -3.74 11.80
N ALA A 35 10.73 -3.63 11.09
CA ALA A 35 9.87 -2.46 11.09
C ALA A 35 8.39 -2.82 11.20
N LYS A 36 7.61 -1.96 11.86
CA LYS A 36 6.15 -2.06 11.94
C LYS A 36 5.46 -1.52 10.69
N SER A 37 6.08 -0.54 10.03
CA SER A 37 5.72 -0.05 8.71
C SER A 37 6.98 -0.16 7.85
N PHE A 38 6.86 -0.63 6.62
CA PHE A 38 7.97 -0.86 5.71
C PHE A 38 7.65 -0.37 4.31
N ILE A 39 8.68 0.08 3.60
CA ILE A 39 8.52 0.60 2.23
C ILE A 39 7.87 -0.46 1.35
N THR A 40 6.87 -0.07 0.56
CA THR A 40 6.25 -0.93 -0.45
C THR A 40 7.17 -1.06 -1.65
N ALA A 41 8.21 -1.84 -1.45
CA ALA A 41 9.22 -2.16 -2.45
C ALA A 41 9.56 -3.64 -2.41
N TYR A 42 9.84 -4.22 -3.58
CA TYR A 42 10.48 -5.52 -3.65
C TYR A 42 11.68 -5.49 -4.59
N ALA A 43 12.63 -6.36 -4.33
CA ALA A 43 13.72 -6.65 -5.25
C ALA A 43 13.88 -8.15 -5.40
N ARG A 44 14.28 -8.58 -6.60
CA ARG A 44 14.63 -9.97 -6.89
C ARG A 44 16.13 -10.07 -7.08
N LEU A 45 16.74 -10.99 -6.35
CA LEU A 45 18.14 -11.33 -6.51
C LEU A 45 18.35 -12.36 -7.65
N MET A 46 19.59 -12.52 -8.10
CA MET A 46 19.94 -13.57 -9.07
C MET A 46 19.62 -14.98 -8.56
N SER A 47 19.65 -15.21 -7.27
CA SER A 47 19.22 -16.46 -6.61
C SER A 47 17.73 -16.76 -6.77
N GLY A 48 16.91 -15.78 -7.17
CA GLY A 48 15.46 -15.84 -7.18
C GLY A 48 14.83 -15.39 -5.86
N GLU A 49 15.61 -15.12 -4.82
CA GLU A 49 15.14 -14.59 -3.55
C GLU A 49 14.46 -13.24 -3.72
N LEU A 50 13.41 -13.02 -2.94
CA LEU A 50 12.66 -11.76 -2.89
C LEU A 50 13.01 -11.03 -1.60
N LEU A 51 13.54 -9.83 -1.76
CA LEU A 51 13.70 -8.86 -0.68
C LEU A 51 12.52 -7.91 -0.70
N ILE A 52 12.11 -7.43 0.48
CA ILE A 52 11.06 -6.44 0.65
C ILE A 52 11.54 -5.25 1.49
N GLY A 53 10.80 -4.16 1.43
CA GLY A 53 11.04 -2.99 2.25
C GLY A 53 12.36 -2.30 1.92
N GLU A 54 13.00 -1.78 2.95
CA GLU A 54 14.26 -1.04 2.83
C GLU A 54 15.39 -1.88 2.21
N ALA A 55 15.47 -3.16 2.55
CA ALA A 55 16.44 -4.06 1.95
C ALA A 55 16.29 -4.19 0.44
N ALA A 56 15.06 -4.14 -0.09
CA ALA A 56 14.82 -4.13 -1.53
C ALA A 56 15.32 -2.83 -2.18
N CYS A 57 15.19 -1.69 -1.49
CA CYS A 57 15.64 -0.40 -2.02
C CYS A 57 17.16 -0.30 -2.17
N TYR A 58 17.91 -0.89 -1.24
CA TYR A 58 19.37 -0.70 -1.14
C TYR A 58 20.21 -1.91 -1.57
N SER A 59 19.60 -3.05 -1.93
CA SER A 59 20.38 -4.22 -2.36
C SER A 59 21.16 -3.94 -3.65
N ALA A 60 22.49 -4.09 -3.60
CA ALA A 60 23.35 -3.96 -4.77
C ALA A 60 23.19 -5.12 -5.77
N ASP A 61 22.79 -6.30 -5.28
CA ASP A 61 22.69 -7.53 -6.07
C ASP A 61 21.31 -7.74 -6.72
N ALA A 62 20.45 -6.73 -6.63
CA ALA A 62 19.10 -6.78 -7.19
C ALA A 62 19.11 -6.69 -8.72
N ILE A 63 18.60 -7.71 -9.39
CA ILE A 63 18.41 -7.75 -10.86
C ILE A 63 17.06 -7.15 -11.29
N GLU A 64 16.10 -7.09 -10.37
CA GLU A 64 14.80 -6.44 -10.56
C GLU A 64 14.45 -5.69 -9.27
N ARG A 65 13.96 -4.45 -9.39
CA ARG A 65 13.46 -3.66 -8.25
C ARG A 65 12.21 -2.90 -8.68
N LYS A 66 11.18 -2.92 -7.83
CA LYS A 66 9.89 -2.27 -8.09
C LYS A 66 9.38 -1.56 -6.85
N ILE A 67 8.78 -0.40 -7.11
CA ILE A 67 8.05 0.45 -6.17
C ILE A 67 6.79 1.00 -6.84
N ARG A 68 5.84 1.54 -6.09
CA ARG A 68 4.65 2.25 -6.61
C ARG A 68 3.86 1.44 -7.64
N PHE A 69 3.54 0.20 -7.33
CA PHE A 69 2.86 -0.70 -8.26
C PHE A 69 1.37 -0.88 -7.94
N LYS A 70 0.89 -0.55 -6.74
CA LYS A 70 -0.53 -0.72 -6.37
C LYS A 70 -1.43 0.27 -7.10
N SER A 71 -1.08 1.55 -7.14
CA SER A 71 -1.85 2.59 -7.83
C SER A 71 -2.05 2.32 -9.32
N ARG A 72 -1.14 1.56 -9.94
CA ARG A 72 -1.20 1.16 -11.35
C ARG A 72 -2.02 -0.10 -11.61
N PHE A 73 -2.61 -0.71 -10.60
CA PHE A 73 -3.32 -1.99 -10.73
C PHE A 73 -4.40 -2.00 -11.81
N LEU A 74 -5.08 -0.87 -12.03
CA LEU A 74 -6.13 -0.75 -13.03
C LEU A 74 -5.62 -0.41 -14.43
N THR A 75 -4.42 0.15 -14.55
CA THR A 75 -3.91 0.74 -15.79
C THR A 75 -2.72 0.00 -16.40
N ASP A 76 -1.98 -0.76 -15.57
CA ASP A 76 -0.77 -1.48 -15.99
C ASP A 76 -0.88 -2.97 -15.64
N PRO A 77 -0.97 -3.86 -16.65
CA PRO A 77 -0.99 -5.31 -16.41
C PRO A 77 0.24 -5.85 -15.67
N GLN A 78 1.39 -5.17 -15.77
CA GLN A 78 2.61 -5.56 -15.04
C GLN A 78 2.43 -5.42 -13.52
N SER A 79 1.59 -4.49 -13.09
CA SER A 79 1.27 -4.26 -11.67
C SER A 79 0.77 -5.52 -10.96
N GLU A 80 0.02 -6.40 -11.62
CA GLU A 80 -0.40 -7.68 -11.02
C GLU A 80 0.77 -8.57 -10.65
N LYS A 81 1.77 -8.65 -11.52
CA LYS A 81 2.99 -9.43 -11.26
C LYS A 81 3.77 -8.80 -10.11
N ASP A 82 3.85 -7.47 -10.07
CA ASP A 82 4.58 -6.74 -9.06
C ASP A 82 3.91 -6.89 -7.68
N ILE A 83 2.59 -6.74 -7.61
CA ILE A 83 1.81 -6.99 -6.39
C ILE A 83 2.02 -8.43 -5.89
N ARG A 84 1.96 -9.43 -6.79
CA ARG A 84 2.18 -10.82 -6.42
C ARG A 84 3.59 -11.07 -5.89
N SER A 85 4.61 -10.49 -6.54
CA SER A 85 6.01 -10.64 -6.09
C SER A 85 6.21 -10.03 -4.72
N PHE A 86 5.68 -8.82 -4.49
CA PHE A 86 5.74 -8.18 -3.18
C PHE A 86 4.98 -8.97 -2.12
N ALA A 87 3.73 -9.39 -2.42
CA ALA A 87 2.92 -10.19 -1.51
C ALA A 87 3.62 -11.51 -1.14
N ALA A 88 4.24 -12.20 -2.11
CA ALA A 88 5.02 -13.40 -1.84
C ALA A 88 6.21 -13.13 -0.91
N GLY A 89 6.92 -12.01 -1.11
CA GLY A 89 8.01 -11.58 -0.25
C GLY A 89 7.55 -11.29 1.18
N VAL A 90 6.42 -10.58 1.34
CA VAL A 90 5.83 -10.32 2.66
C VAL A 90 5.41 -11.61 3.35
N LEU A 91 4.74 -12.51 2.63
CA LEU A 91 4.34 -13.82 3.19
C LEU A 91 5.55 -14.64 3.66
N GLY A 92 6.60 -14.69 2.84
CA GLY A 92 7.85 -15.35 3.19
C GLY A 92 8.48 -14.76 4.44
N GLN A 93 8.50 -13.43 4.55
CA GLN A 93 9.04 -12.73 5.71
C GLN A 93 8.22 -13.00 6.98
N LEU A 94 6.87 -13.04 6.88
CA LEU A 94 6.01 -13.38 8.02
C LEU A 94 6.29 -14.78 8.58
N TYR A 95 6.61 -15.75 7.70
CA TYR A 95 7.05 -17.08 8.13
C TYR A 95 8.44 -17.06 8.77
N GLN A 96 9.39 -16.32 8.19
CA GLN A 96 10.75 -16.20 8.72
C GLN A 96 10.79 -15.54 10.10
N ASP A 97 9.98 -14.53 10.30
CA ASP A 97 9.87 -13.80 11.58
C ASP A 97 9.06 -14.58 12.63
N GLY A 98 8.48 -15.74 12.29
CA GLY A 98 7.60 -16.49 13.16
C GLY A 98 6.24 -15.84 13.45
N ASN A 99 5.90 -14.78 12.70
CA ASN A 99 4.63 -14.09 12.81
C ASN A 99 3.46 -14.93 12.27
N LEU A 100 3.74 -15.82 11.33
CA LEU A 100 2.78 -16.78 10.74
C LEU A 100 3.38 -18.17 10.78
N ILE A 101 2.56 -19.16 11.12
CA ILE A 101 2.94 -20.59 11.17
C ILE A 101 2.27 -21.32 10.01
N GLN A 102 2.98 -22.27 9.39
CA GLN A 102 2.41 -23.08 8.30
C GLN A 102 1.16 -23.85 8.78
N ASN A 103 0.16 -23.88 7.90
CA ASN A 103 -1.14 -24.52 8.18
C ASN A 103 -1.89 -23.90 9.37
N GLU A 104 -1.59 -22.68 9.74
CA GLU A 104 -2.34 -21.99 10.78
C GLU A 104 -3.76 -21.66 10.30
N ASP A 105 -4.73 -21.89 11.19
CA ASP A 105 -6.12 -21.47 10.97
C ASP A 105 -6.23 -19.94 11.10
N CYS A 106 -6.14 -19.25 9.98
CA CYS A 106 -6.15 -17.79 9.93
C CYS A 106 -6.80 -17.27 8.65
N CYS A 107 -7.13 -15.98 8.64
CA CYS A 107 -7.68 -15.27 7.49
C CYS A 107 -7.03 -13.89 7.36
N PHE A 108 -6.66 -13.51 6.14
CA PHE A 108 -6.13 -12.18 5.84
C PHE A 108 -7.23 -11.25 5.35
N TYR A 109 -7.25 -10.02 5.87
CA TYR A 109 -8.04 -8.91 5.39
C TYR A 109 -7.10 -7.91 4.73
N ILE A 110 -7.28 -7.66 3.43
CA ILE A 110 -6.38 -6.80 2.65
C ILE A 110 -7.14 -5.56 2.22
N GLY A 111 -6.53 -4.40 2.43
CA GLY A 111 -7.09 -3.11 2.08
C GLY A 111 -7.13 -2.88 0.57
N CYS A 112 -8.21 -2.25 0.09
CA CYS A 112 -8.33 -1.75 -1.26
C CYS A 112 -8.99 -0.37 -1.27
N PRO A 113 -8.74 0.47 -2.31
CA PRO A 113 -9.43 1.73 -2.51
C PRO A 113 -10.95 1.58 -2.51
N ALA A 114 -11.65 2.56 -1.95
CA ALA A 114 -13.11 2.55 -1.82
C ALA A 114 -13.84 2.45 -3.17
N GLY A 115 -13.31 3.14 -4.19
CA GLY A 115 -13.90 3.20 -5.54
C GLY A 115 -13.77 1.93 -6.37
N TRP A 116 -13.10 0.88 -5.89
CA TRP A 116 -12.98 -0.37 -6.64
C TRP A 116 -14.28 -1.15 -6.64
N ASP A 117 -14.74 -1.52 -7.84
CA ASP A 117 -15.91 -2.36 -8.02
C ASP A 117 -15.67 -3.82 -7.55
N ARG A 118 -16.74 -4.60 -7.53
CA ARG A 118 -16.68 -6.00 -7.09
C ARG A 118 -15.71 -6.84 -7.92
N ASN A 119 -15.67 -6.64 -9.24
CA ASN A 119 -14.83 -7.43 -10.13
C ASN A 119 -13.35 -7.11 -9.88
N THR A 120 -13.02 -5.85 -9.70
CA THR A 120 -11.68 -5.38 -9.37
C THR A 120 -11.22 -5.94 -8.02
N ARG A 121 -12.08 -5.92 -7.00
CA ARG A 121 -11.79 -6.51 -5.68
C ARG A 121 -11.55 -8.01 -5.76
N GLU A 122 -12.34 -8.75 -6.54
CA GLU A 122 -12.15 -10.19 -6.74
C GLU A 122 -10.87 -10.50 -7.52
N ARG A 123 -10.54 -9.74 -8.57
CA ARG A 123 -9.29 -9.84 -9.31
C ARG A 123 -8.09 -9.60 -8.38
N TYR A 124 -8.16 -8.57 -7.54
CA TYR A 124 -7.12 -8.26 -6.56
C TYR A 124 -6.98 -9.38 -5.51
N ARG A 125 -8.08 -9.86 -4.93
CA ARG A 125 -8.10 -10.99 -4.00
C ARG A 125 -7.41 -12.23 -4.57
N PHE A 126 -7.66 -12.51 -5.84
CA PHE A 126 -7.11 -13.67 -6.54
C PHE A 126 -5.57 -13.65 -6.66
N LEU A 127 -4.97 -12.46 -6.70
CA LEU A 127 -3.51 -12.34 -6.73
C LEU A 127 -2.86 -12.94 -5.48
N PHE A 128 -3.43 -12.68 -4.32
CA PHE A 128 -2.93 -13.21 -3.05
C PHE A 128 -3.14 -14.72 -2.93
N GLY A 129 -4.27 -15.22 -3.36
CA GLY A 129 -4.52 -16.67 -3.40
C GLY A 129 -3.49 -17.43 -4.25
N LYS A 130 -3.00 -16.83 -5.34
CA LYS A 130 -1.95 -17.41 -6.18
C LYS A 130 -0.55 -17.39 -5.57
N THR A 131 -0.33 -16.63 -4.50
CA THR A 131 0.96 -16.54 -3.80
C THR A 131 1.04 -17.43 -2.57
N GLY A 132 0.01 -18.23 -2.31
CA GLY A 132 -0.02 -19.14 -1.17
C GLY A 132 -0.52 -18.54 0.13
N TYR A 133 -1.11 -17.33 0.09
CA TYR A 133 -1.78 -16.78 1.27
C TYR A 133 -2.89 -17.71 1.77
N PRO A 134 -3.08 -17.78 3.10
CA PRO A 134 -4.31 -18.31 3.69
C PRO A 134 -5.56 -17.62 3.11
N PRO A 135 -6.76 -18.05 3.46
CA PRO A 135 -7.99 -17.40 3.00
C PRO A 135 -7.91 -15.87 3.07
N VAL A 136 -8.24 -15.19 1.96
CA VAL A 136 -8.15 -13.74 1.82
C VAL A 136 -9.52 -13.13 1.62
N LYS A 137 -9.78 -12.05 2.35
CA LYS A 137 -10.90 -11.12 2.12
C LYS A 137 -10.36 -9.74 1.79
N VAL A 138 -11.02 -9.04 0.87
CA VAL A 138 -10.67 -7.66 0.50
C VAL A 138 -11.70 -6.73 1.11
N ILE A 139 -11.22 -5.68 1.78
CA ILE A 139 -12.04 -4.67 2.46
C ILE A 139 -11.65 -3.27 1.99
N SER A 140 -12.57 -2.32 2.06
CA SER A 140 -12.27 -0.92 1.79
C SER A 140 -11.37 -0.34 2.90
N GLU A 141 -10.28 0.33 2.51
CA GLU A 141 -9.36 1.05 3.40
C GLU A 141 -10.11 2.10 4.21
N SER A 142 -11.01 2.84 3.58
CA SER A 142 -11.82 3.86 4.24
C SER A 142 -12.72 3.29 5.35
N ARG A 143 -13.29 2.09 5.15
CA ARG A 143 -14.04 1.40 6.22
C ARG A 143 -13.13 0.96 7.35
N ALA A 144 -11.96 0.43 7.03
CA ALA A 144 -10.99 0.03 8.03
C ALA A 144 -10.52 1.25 8.86
N ALA A 145 -10.25 2.38 8.20
CA ALA A 145 -9.89 3.64 8.85
C ALA A 145 -10.99 4.14 9.79
N LEU A 146 -12.26 4.12 9.35
CA LEU A 146 -13.39 4.52 10.18
C LEU A 146 -13.55 3.64 11.43
N VAL A 147 -13.45 2.31 11.26
CA VAL A 147 -13.51 1.37 12.40
C VAL A 147 -12.35 1.61 13.35
N SER A 148 -11.14 1.83 12.83
CA SER A 148 -9.97 2.16 13.63
C SER A 148 -10.15 3.47 14.40
N ALA A 149 -10.72 4.50 13.76
CA ALA A 149 -11.02 5.77 14.38
C ALA A 149 -12.01 5.61 15.57
N CYS A 150 -13.07 4.80 15.38
CA CYS A 150 -14.03 4.50 16.46
C CYS A 150 -13.40 3.75 17.65
N GLN A 151 -12.36 2.97 17.41
CA GLN A 151 -11.65 2.21 18.45
C GLN A 151 -10.50 2.99 19.08
N SER A 152 -10.08 4.07 18.47
CA SER A 152 -8.95 4.87 18.95
C SER A 152 -9.29 5.58 20.26
N LYS A 153 -8.40 5.44 21.23
CA LYS A 153 -8.49 6.19 22.50
C LYS A 153 -8.08 7.66 22.35
N HIS A 154 -7.41 8.00 21.27
CA HIS A 154 -6.90 9.35 21.00
C HIS A 154 -7.88 10.19 20.18
N LEU A 155 -8.75 9.52 19.40
CA LEU A 155 -9.78 10.18 18.63
C LEU A 155 -11.09 10.08 19.42
N GLN A 156 -11.73 11.21 19.71
CA GLN A 156 -13.02 11.25 20.39
C GLN A 156 -14.18 10.95 19.43
N VAL A 157 -14.03 9.85 18.68
CA VAL A 157 -15.03 9.38 17.71
C VAL A 157 -15.68 8.14 18.30
N GLY A 158 -16.93 8.25 18.72
CA GLY A 158 -17.68 7.09 19.24
C GLY A 158 -18.32 6.28 18.13
N TYR A 159 -18.80 5.07 18.46
CA TYR A 159 -19.53 4.21 17.51
C TYR A 159 -20.86 4.80 17.04
N ASP A 160 -21.39 5.80 17.73
CA ASP A 160 -22.58 6.57 17.35
C ASP A 160 -22.40 7.28 15.98
N ILE A 161 -21.16 7.60 15.59
CA ILE A 161 -20.89 8.18 14.27
C ILE A 161 -21.37 7.26 13.14
N LEU A 162 -21.38 5.94 13.35
CA LEU A 162 -21.86 4.97 12.35
C LEU A 162 -23.35 5.07 12.06
N SER A 163 -24.12 5.75 12.92
CA SER A 163 -25.54 6.05 12.70
C SER A 163 -25.76 7.27 11.81
N HIS A 164 -24.72 8.06 11.57
CA HIS A 164 -24.74 9.27 10.75
C HIS A 164 -24.06 9.02 9.39
N PRO A 165 -24.37 9.83 8.37
CA PRO A 165 -23.56 9.85 7.16
C PRO A 165 -22.15 10.37 7.45
N VAL A 166 -21.13 9.63 6.98
CA VAL A 166 -19.72 9.95 7.18
C VAL A 166 -19.03 10.04 5.82
N LEU A 167 -18.24 11.07 5.61
CA LEU A 167 -17.28 11.17 4.53
C LEU A 167 -15.88 10.85 5.10
N VAL A 168 -15.27 9.80 4.58
CA VAL A 168 -13.87 9.48 4.85
C VAL A 168 -13.04 10.01 3.68
N VAL A 169 -12.02 10.80 3.98
CA VAL A 169 -11.04 11.29 3.02
C VAL A 169 -9.72 10.64 3.38
N ASP A 170 -9.21 9.80 2.49
CA ASP A 170 -7.95 9.09 2.64
C ASP A 170 -6.92 9.69 1.67
N ILE A 171 -5.95 10.42 2.20
CA ILE A 171 -4.88 11.05 1.43
C ILE A 171 -3.65 10.15 1.53
N GLY A 172 -3.51 9.27 0.54
CA GLY A 172 -2.37 8.38 0.41
C GLY A 172 -1.16 9.05 -0.25
N SER A 173 -0.12 8.26 -0.47
CA SER A 173 1.10 8.73 -1.16
C SER A 173 0.87 9.00 -2.66
N SER A 174 0.01 8.22 -3.30
CA SER A 174 -0.22 8.27 -4.75
C SER A 174 -1.60 8.75 -5.12
N THR A 175 -2.61 8.53 -4.27
CA THR A 175 -4.01 8.82 -4.54
C THR A 175 -4.67 9.48 -3.33
N THR A 176 -5.76 10.18 -3.58
CA THR A 176 -6.70 10.61 -2.55
C THR A 176 -8.03 9.94 -2.81
N ASP A 177 -8.49 9.14 -1.86
CA ASP A 177 -9.73 8.39 -1.95
C ASP A 177 -10.82 9.00 -1.09
N PHE A 178 -12.04 8.99 -1.60
CA PHE A 178 -13.25 9.49 -0.92
C PHE A 178 -14.23 8.35 -0.74
N ALA A 179 -14.66 8.10 0.49
CA ALA A 179 -15.70 7.13 0.77
C ALA A 179 -16.86 7.77 1.54
N TYR A 180 -18.04 7.70 0.98
CA TYR A 180 -19.26 8.10 1.66
C TYR A 180 -19.93 6.88 2.30
N ILE A 181 -20.06 6.91 3.62
CA ILE A 181 -20.63 5.81 4.41
C ILE A 181 -21.94 6.29 5.03
N ALA A 182 -23.02 5.57 4.75
CA ALA A 182 -24.33 5.85 5.32
C ALA A 182 -25.00 4.55 5.78
N GLY A 183 -25.59 4.58 6.99
CA GLY A 183 -26.20 3.40 7.59
C GLY A 183 -25.22 2.23 7.75
N GLY A 184 -23.95 2.52 8.04
CA GLY A 184 -22.88 1.54 8.17
C GLY A 184 -22.43 0.88 6.87
N LYS A 185 -22.90 1.36 5.71
CA LYS A 185 -22.54 0.86 4.39
C LYS A 185 -21.89 1.93 3.55
N GLU A 186 -20.82 1.54 2.85
CA GLU A 186 -20.21 2.37 1.83
C GLU A 186 -21.13 2.50 0.62
N VAL A 187 -21.37 3.72 0.18
CA VAL A 187 -22.22 4.02 -0.96
C VAL A 187 -21.35 4.16 -2.20
N GLU A 188 -21.21 3.10 -2.97
CA GLU A 188 -20.27 3.00 -4.11
C GLU A 188 -20.42 4.14 -5.13
N ILE A 189 -21.64 4.56 -5.44
CA ILE A 189 -21.92 5.63 -6.41
C ILE A 189 -21.42 7.01 -5.97
N ARG A 190 -21.07 7.17 -4.68
CA ARG A 190 -20.55 8.41 -4.08
C ARG A 190 -19.14 8.27 -3.54
N SER A 191 -18.53 7.11 -3.77
CA SER A 191 -17.17 6.83 -3.41
C SER A 191 -16.30 6.85 -4.67
N GLY A 192 -15.09 7.34 -4.56
CA GLY A 192 -14.17 7.47 -5.69
C GLY A 192 -12.80 7.92 -5.22
N GLY A 193 -11.94 8.28 -6.14
CA GLY A 193 -10.62 8.75 -5.82
C GLY A 193 -10.03 9.63 -6.91
N GLU A 194 -9.08 10.47 -6.52
CA GLU A 194 -8.28 11.28 -7.41
C GLU A 194 -6.88 10.66 -7.54
N VAL A 195 -6.56 10.18 -8.73
CA VAL A 195 -5.32 9.45 -9.01
C VAL A 195 -4.10 10.35 -9.22
N PHE A 196 -4.33 11.66 -9.32
CA PHE A 196 -3.27 12.66 -9.49
C PHE A 196 -3.09 13.56 -8.27
N LEU A 197 -3.68 13.20 -7.14
CA LEU A 197 -3.56 13.95 -5.90
C LEU A 197 -3.16 12.98 -4.77
N GLY A 198 -1.94 13.13 -4.29
CA GLY A 198 -1.38 12.33 -3.21
C GLY A 198 -0.13 12.99 -2.64
N GLY A 199 0.33 12.51 -1.49
CA GLY A 199 1.51 13.02 -0.79
C GLY A 199 2.76 13.04 -1.67
N GLY A 200 2.97 12.00 -2.49
CA GLY A 200 4.13 11.92 -3.38
C GLY A 200 4.18 13.01 -4.45
N ILE A 201 3.02 13.50 -4.92
CA ILE A 201 2.97 14.64 -5.85
C ILE A 201 3.35 15.94 -5.11
N MET A 202 2.90 16.09 -3.86
CA MET A 202 3.29 17.21 -3.02
C MET A 202 4.81 17.21 -2.78
N ASP A 203 5.37 16.04 -2.47
CA ASP A 203 6.83 15.88 -2.30
C ASP A 203 7.60 16.24 -3.57
N GLU A 204 7.12 15.86 -4.73
CA GLU A 204 7.71 16.21 -6.02
C GLU A 204 7.72 17.71 -6.26
N LEU A 205 6.58 18.37 -6.05
CA LEU A 205 6.46 19.82 -6.20
C LEU A 205 7.39 20.57 -5.24
N LEU A 206 7.46 20.10 -3.98
CA LEU A 206 8.37 20.67 -2.98
C LEU A 206 9.83 20.47 -3.37
N LEU A 207 10.18 19.30 -3.89
CA LEU A 207 11.52 18.98 -4.33
C LEU A 207 11.92 19.83 -5.55
N GLU A 208 11.06 19.90 -6.58
CA GLU A 208 11.30 20.73 -7.77
C GLU A 208 11.50 22.20 -7.38
N GLU A 209 10.69 22.73 -6.48
CA GLU A 209 10.83 24.09 -5.99
C GLU A 209 12.12 24.28 -5.19
N SER A 210 12.48 23.32 -4.35
CA SER A 210 13.73 23.33 -3.57
C SER A 210 14.96 23.30 -4.49
N ILE A 211 14.93 22.50 -5.55
CA ILE A 211 15.99 22.48 -6.57
C ILE A 211 16.08 23.83 -7.29
N ARG A 212 14.94 24.40 -7.68
CA ARG A 212 14.87 25.70 -8.36
C ARG A 212 15.46 26.84 -7.52
N LEU A 213 15.30 26.78 -6.20
CA LEU A 213 15.81 27.78 -5.25
C LEU A 213 17.25 27.51 -4.80
N SER A 214 17.85 26.39 -5.20
CA SER A 214 19.22 26.03 -4.84
C SER A 214 20.26 26.88 -5.60
N ASP A 215 21.39 27.12 -4.98
CA ASP A 215 22.57 27.75 -5.62
C ASP A 215 23.19 26.86 -6.71
N ASP A 216 23.00 25.55 -6.64
CA ASP A 216 23.44 24.56 -7.65
C ASP A 216 22.32 23.58 -8.03
N PRO A 217 21.32 24.00 -8.79
CA PRO A 217 20.19 23.14 -9.18
C PRO A 217 20.62 21.88 -9.96
N VAL A 218 21.64 22.01 -10.79
CA VAL A 218 22.14 20.91 -11.64
C VAL A 218 22.85 19.84 -10.80
N GLY A 219 23.71 20.27 -9.88
CA GLY A 219 24.43 19.36 -8.99
C GLY A 219 23.47 18.62 -8.04
N VAL A 220 22.49 19.32 -7.49
CA VAL A 220 21.48 18.69 -6.62
C VAL A 220 20.66 17.64 -7.40
N ARG A 221 20.18 17.97 -8.61
CA ARG A 221 19.44 17.00 -9.44
C ARG A 221 20.29 15.76 -9.77
N ARG A 222 21.55 15.96 -10.15
CA ARG A 222 22.48 14.85 -10.42
C ARG A 222 22.68 13.95 -9.19
N ALA A 223 22.91 14.54 -8.03
CA ALA A 223 23.11 13.78 -6.78
C ALA A 223 21.88 12.94 -6.42
N LEU A 224 20.67 13.47 -6.65
CA LEU A 224 19.41 12.74 -6.47
C LEU A 224 19.29 11.57 -7.46
N GLU A 225 19.57 11.81 -8.75
CA GLU A 225 19.53 10.78 -9.80
C GLU A 225 20.55 9.66 -9.56
N GLU A 226 21.65 9.93 -8.89
CA GLU A 226 22.66 8.96 -8.49
C GLU A 226 22.27 8.16 -7.23
N SER A 227 21.32 8.65 -6.43
CA SER A 227 20.84 7.97 -5.24
C SER A 227 20.00 6.72 -5.61
N PRO A 228 20.32 5.52 -5.11
CA PRO A 228 19.59 4.30 -5.45
C PRO A 228 18.08 4.37 -5.21
N PRO A 229 17.58 4.86 -4.08
CA PRO A 229 16.14 5.00 -3.85
C PRO A 229 15.47 5.96 -4.82
N TRP A 230 16.13 7.08 -5.11
CA TRP A 230 15.62 8.10 -6.03
C TRP A 230 15.60 7.62 -7.48
N ARG A 231 16.60 6.86 -7.92
CA ARG A 231 16.60 6.23 -9.26
C ARG A 231 15.39 5.33 -9.46
N SER A 232 15.04 4.54 -8.44
CA SER A 232 13.85 3.70 -8.49
C SER A 232 12.57 4.52 -8.57
N TYR A 233 12.53 5.64 -7.86
CA TYR A 233 11.44 6.60 -7.87
C TYR A 233 11.31 7.30 -9.23
N CYS A 234 12.38 7.91 -9.75
CA CYS A 234 12.39 8.60 -11.03
C CYS A 234 12.13 7.69 -12.22
N GLY A 235 12.66 6.45 -12.21
CA GLY A 235 12.37 5.46 -13.26
C GLY A 235 10.88 5.12 -13.35
N CYS A 236 10.17 5.16 -12.23
CA CYS A 236 8.71 5.01 -12.20
C CYS A 236 7.98 6.25 -12.72
N MET A 237 8.54 7.44 -12.50
CA MET A 237 7.96 8.72 -12.92
C MET A 237 8.05 8.91 -14.42
N SER A 238 9.22 8.66 -15.03
CA SER A 238 9.40 8.77 -16.49
C SER A 238 8.47 7.83 -17.27
N ALA A 239 8.18 6.64 -16.74
CA ALA A 239 7.21 5.72 -17.32
C ALA A 239 5.76 6.26 -17.21
N ALA A 240 5.42 6.95 -16.13
CA ALA A 240 4.09 7.56 -15.96
C ALA A 240 3.91 8.79 -16.86
N GLN A 241 4.94 9.60 -17.05
CA GLN A 241 4.88 10.77 -17.93
C GLN A 241 4.78 10.39 -19.42
N SER A 242 5.40 9.27 -19.84
CA SER A 242 5.27 8.78 -21.23
C SER A 242 3.86 8.30 -21.57
N THR A 243 3.05 7.95 -20.57
CA THR A 243 1.64 7.55 -20.76
C THR A 243 0.65 8.72 -20.66
N SER A 244 1.06 9.86 -20.05
CA SER A 244 0.19 11.03 -19.87
C SER A 244 0.24 12.06 -21.01
N THR A 245 1.22 11.95 -21.93
CA THR A 245 1.39 12.91 -23.04
C THR A 245 0.39 12.68 -24.19
N THR A 246 -0.57 11.80 -24.05
CA THR A 246 -1.59 11.55 -25.08
C THR A 246 -2.99 11.77 -24.54
N ARG A 247 -3.29 12.98 -24.02
CA ARG A 247 -4.68 13.49 -23.92
C ARG A 247 -4.69 14.93 -23.43
N LEU A 248 -4.47 15.83 -24.36
CA LEU A 248 -5.06 17.16 -24.32
C LEU A 248 -5.53 17.45 -25.76
N TYR A 249 -6.75 17.08 -26.05
CA TYR A 249 -7.67 17.77 -26.96
C TYR A 249 -9.08 17.44 -26.55
#